data_5780db8c4c5041ceebf184a7f6023d4c
#
_entry.id   5780db8c4c5041ceebf184a7f6023d4c
#
_cell.length_a   1.000
_cell.length_b   1.000
_cell.length_c   1.000
_cell.angle_alpha   90.00
_cell.angle_beta   90.00
_cell.angle_gamma   90.00
#
_symmetry.space_group_name_H-M   'P 1'
#
loop_
_entity.id
_entity.type
_entity.pdbx_description
1 polymer ?
#
loop_
_entity_poly.entity_id
_entity_poly.type
_entity_poly.pdbx_seq_one_letter_code
_entity_poly.pdbx_strand_id
1 'polypeptide(L)'
;MLTDLLNRANHSLDEVQAGVEGPLPFVSRAPVPGDSWRDHAELIRRAADSNLQTTGGILFRDFAFRDANDFEEFARCFGHELLTYDYASTPRTKLNSRVYTSTEYPAHQVIPLHNEQSYSLNWPMKIWFHCIQTAPVGGETPIADSRLVYQRIDPAIRQRFADKRLMYVRNYGNGLDLSWQQAFSTEDRSEVERFCRLNHIDFEWKDDGELRTRQVCQAVAQHPVTGEWVWFNQAHLFHISNLPEALRETLVSIVGEEGVPRNVFYGDGSPIELEALEHVRDVLQRTQISFPWQAGDVLMLDNMLVAHGRSTFQGARKVVVAMAEPASAV
;
A
#
# COMPACT_ATOMS: atom_id res chain seq x y z
N MET A 1 -16.92 -29.37 -4.06
CA MET A 1 -16.90 -28.10 -3.28
C MET A 1 -15.51 -27.49 -3.14
N LEU A 2 -14.46 -28.22 -2.70
CA LEU A 2 -13.08 -27.67 -2.69
C LEU A 2 -12.50 -27.50 -4.11
N THR A 3 -12.79 -28.43 -5.00
CA THR A 3 -12.37 -28.39 -6.42
C THR A 3 -13.04 -27.26 -7.19
N ASP A 4 -14.28 -26.89 -6.85
CA ASP A 4 -15.00 -25.77 -7.48
C ASP A 4 -14.47 -24.41 -7.02
N LEU A 5 -13.97 -24.30 -5.79
CA LEU A 5 -13.31 -23.09 -5.28
C LEU A 5 -11.92 -22.88 -5.89
N LEU A 6 -11.17 -23.96 -6.10
CA LEU A 6 -9.87 -23.91 -6.77
C LEU A 6 -10.01 -23.59 -8.26
N ASN A 7 -11.07 -24.13 -8.93
CA ASN A 7 -11.38 -23.78 -10.32
C ASN A 7 -11.89 -22.33 -10.46
N ARG A 8 -12.67 -21.81 -9.49
CA ARG A 8 -13.09 -20.40 -9.50
C ARG A 8 -11.92 -19.44 -9.25
N ALA A 9 -10.96 -19.81 -8.39
CA ALA A 9 -9.74 -19.01 -8.20
C ALA A 9 -8.87 -18.98 -9.46
N ASN A 10 -8.75 -20.10 -10.18
CA ASN A 10 -8.05 -20.15 -11.46
C ASN A 10 -8.80 -19.42 -12.58
N HIS A 11 -10.14 -19.52 -12.65
CA HIS A 11 -10.94 -18.76 -13.62
C HIS A 11 -10.91 -17.24 -13.37
N SER A 12 -10.81 -16.77 -12.11
CA SER A 12 -10.68 -15.33 -11.84
C SER A 12 -9.33 -14.75 -12.27
N LEU A 13 -8.29 -15.57 -12.35
CA LEU A 13 -6.98 -15.15 -12.88
C LEU A 13 -6.99 -14.98 -14.41
N ASP A 14 -7.81 -15.75 -15.12
CA ASP A 14 -7.88 -15.74 -16.58
C ASP A 14 -8.90 -14.73 -17.17
N GLU A 15 -9.97 -14.38 -16.44
CA GLU A 15 -11.07 -13.55 -16.96
C GLU A 15 -10.87 -12.01 -16.82
N VAL A 16 -9.89 -11.53 -16.05
CA VAL A 16 -9.73 -10.08 -15.77
C VAL A 16 -8.75 -9.38 -16.75
N GLN A 17 -8.24 -10.08 -17.76
CA GLN A 17 -7.08 -9.63 -18.53
C GLN A 17 -7.35 -9.04 -19.92
N ALA A 18 -8.42 -8.31 -20.09
CA ALA A 18 -8.57 -7.49 -21.29
C ALA A 18 -7.83 -6.15 -21.13
N GLY A 19 -6.53 -6.14 -21.39
CA GLY A 19 -5.77 -4.89 -21.49
C GLY A 19 -4.36 -4.85 -20.92
N VAL A 20 -3.91 -5.87 -20.18
CA VAL A 20 -2.53 -5.98 -19.70
C VAL A 20 -1.88 -7.22 -20.32
N GLU A 21 -0.73 -7.07 -20.95
CA GLU A 21 0.02 -8.21 -21.49
C GLU A 21 0.59 -9.05 -20.32
N GLY A 22 -0.04 -10.21 -20.06
CA GLY A 22 0.38 -11.18 -19.05
C GLY A 22 -0.44 -11.18 -17.75
N PRO A 23 -0.38 -12.29 -16.96
CA PRO A 23 -1.12 -12.44 -15.71
C PRO A 23 -0.55 -11.60 -14.56
N LEU A 24 -1.41 -10.94 -13.78
CA LEU A 24 -1.06 -10.27 -12.52
C LEU A 24 -1.52 -11.16 -11.33
N PRO A 25 -0.63 -11.62 -10.42
CA PRO A 25 0.83 -11.51 -10.52
C PRO A 25 1.40 -12.56 -11.50
N PHE A 26 2.53 -12.25 -12.13
CA PHE A 26 3.32 -13.29 -12.80
C PHE A 26 3.83 -14.27 -11.75
N VAL A 27 3.67 -15.58 -11.98
CA VAL A 27 4.10 -16.61 -11.02
C VAL A 27 5.43 -17.23 -11.44
N SER A 28 6.46 -17.00 -10.62
CA SER A 28 7.78 -17.62 -10.77
C SER A 28 7.94 -18.73 -9.73
N ARG A 29 8.14 -19.97 -10.17
CA ARG A 29 8.27 -21.12 -9.27
C ARG A 29 9.71 -21.61 -9.18
N ALA A 30 10.07 -22.16 -8.01
CA ALA A 30 11.29 -22.95 -7.88
C ALA A 30 11.26 -24.13 -8.85
N PRO A 31 12.36 -24.46 -9.55
CA PRO A 31 12.44 -25.63 -10.44
C PRO A 31 12.12 -26.94 -9.70
N VAL A 32 12.55 -27.06 -8.45
CA VAL A 32 12.18 -28.14 -7.54
C VAL A 32 11.56 -27.49 -6.29
N PRO A 33 10.34 -27.87 -5.90
CA PRO A 33 9.71 -27.32 -4.71
C PRO A 33 10.57 -27.54 -3.45
N GLY A 34 10.82 -26.44 -2.73
CA GLY A 34 11.65 -26.46 -1.52
C GLY A 34 13.14 -26.16 -1.76
N ASP A 35 13.56 -25.91 -2.99
CA ASP A 35 14.91 -25.41 -3.26
C ASP A 35 15.15 -24.05 -2.59
N SER A 36 16.38 -23.84 -2.15
CA SER A 36 16.80 -22.53 -1.64
C SER A 36 16.72 -21.49 -2.75
N TRP A 37 16.10 -20.34 -2.46
CA TRP A 37 16.06 -19.22 -3.40
C TRP A 37 17.47 -18.76 -3.84
N ARG A 38 18.49 -18.97 -2.99
CA ARG A 38 19.89 -18.59 -3.30
C ARG A 38 20.44 -19.36 -4.48
N ASP A 39 20.08 -20.63 -4.61
CA ASP A 39 20.52 -21.47 -5.72
C ASP A 39 19.89 -21.04 -7.05
N HIS A 40 18.82 -20.25 -6.99
CA HIS A 40 18.06 -19.74 -8.14
C HIS A 40 18.02 -18.20 -8.22
N ALA A 41 18.93 -17.50 -7.54
CA ALA A 41 18.94 -16.04 -7.48
C ALA A 41 18.96 -15.37 -8.86
N GLU A 42 19.62 -15.96 -9.85
CA GLU A 42 19.62 -15.44 -11.22
C GLU A 42 18.29 -15.63 -11.93
N LEU A 43 17.63 -16.78 -11.76
CA LEU A 43 16.28 -17.02 -12.27
C LEU A 43 15.30 -16.00 -11.68
N ILE A 44 15.38 -15.74 -10.39
CA ILE A 44 14.54 -14.80 -9.65
C ILE A 44 14.74 -13.38 -10.18
N ARG A 45 15.99 -12.93 -10.36
CA ARG A 45 16.28 -11.61 -10.93
C ARG A 45 15.78 -11.47 -12.36
N ARG A 46 16.03 -12.47 -13.23
CA ARG A 46 15.51 -12.47 -14.61
C ARG A 46 14.00 -12.42 -14.66
N ALA A 47 13.30 -13.14 -13.78
CA ALA A 47 11.85 -13.08 -13.69
C ALA A 47 11.38 -11.66 -13.36
N ALA A 48 12.04 -10.96 -12.43
CA ALA A 48 11.75 -9.59 -12.09
C ALA A 48 12.03 -8.63 -13.26
N ASP A 49 13.23 -8.69 -13.83
CA ASP A 49 13.64 -7.81 -14.92
C ASP A 49 12.76 -7.94 -16.17
N SER A 50 12.27 -9.15 -16.46
CA SER A 50 11.47 -9.42 -17.65
C SER A 50 9.97 -9.15 -17.47
N ASN A 51 9.44 -9.19 -16.25
CA ASN A 51 7.99 -9.20 -16.05
C ASN A 51 7.47 -8.07 -15.15
N LEU A 52 8.26 -7.54 -14.21
CA LEU A 52 7.74 -6.60 -13.20
C LEU A 52 7.14 -5.34 -13.84
N GLN A 53 7.79 -4.76 -14.84
CA GLN A 53 7.32 -3.54 -15.50
C GLN A 53 6.05 -3.80 -16.35
N THR A 54 5.89 -4.99 -16.89
CA THR A 54 4.74 -5.37 -17.70
C THR A 54 3.55 -5.75 -16.82
N THR A 55 3.76 -6.66 -15.87
CA THR A 55 2.66 -7.20 -15.03
C THR A 55 2.41 -6.40 -13.76
N GLY A 56 3.40 -5.64 -13.29
CA GLY A 56 3.33 -4.88 -12.03
C GLY A 56 3.58 -5.73 -10.78
N GLY A 57 3.50 -7.06 -10.87
CA GLY A 57 3.68 -7.93 -9.71
C GLY A 57 4.15 -9.34 -10.04
N ILE A 58 4.99 -9.89 -9.16
CA ILE A 58 5.53 -11.25 -9.29
C ILE A 58 5.32 -12.00 -7.98
N LEU A 59 4.77 -13.20 -8.08
CA LEU A 59 4.65 -14.15 -6.99
C LEU A 59 5.72 -15.22 -7.12
N PHE A 60 6.72 -15.18 -6.24
CA PHE A 60 7.73 -16.22 -6.09
C PHE A 60 7.18 -17.30 -5.16
N ARG A 61 7.06 -18.52 -5.66
CA ARG A 61 6.41 -19.64 -4.98
C ARG A 61 7.28 -20.89 -5.02
N ASP A 62 7.11 -21.74 -4.01
CA ASP A 62 7.81 -23.01 -3.84
C ASP A 62 9.31 -22.87 -3.49
N PHE A 63 9.84 -21.67 -3.25
CA PHE A 63 11.19 -21.44 -2.76
C PHE A 63 11.25 -21.58 -1.24
N ALA A 64 12.37 -22.13 -0.72
CA ALA A 64 12.60 -22.22 0.72
C ALA A 64 13.24 -20.95 1.28
N PHE A 65 12.68 -20.48 2.39
CA PHE A 65 13.21 -19.40 3.24
C PHE A 65 13.41 -19.95 4.65
N ARG A 66 14.54 -19.65 5.27
CA ARG A 66 14.88 -20.15 6.62
C ARG A 66 14.30 -19.27 7.72
N ASP A 67 14.40 -17.95 7.56
CA ASP A 67 14.00 -16.96 8.56
C ASP A 67 13.77 -15.57 7.94
N ALA A 68 13.52 -14.57 8.79
CA ALA A 68 13.34 -13.20 8.35
C ALA A 68 14.60 -12.54 7.76
N ASN A 69 15.80 -12.98 8.15
CA ASN A 69 17.06 -12.48 7.58
C ASN A 69 17.21 -13.00 6.15
N ASP A 70 16.80 -14.25 5.94
CA ASP A 70 16.76 -14.86 4.61
C ASP A 70 15.87 -14.06 3.64
N PHE A 71 14.74 -13.60 4.11
CA PHE A 71 13.86 -12.72 3.34
C PHE A 71 14.49 -11.33 3.11
N GLU A 72 15.18 -10.76 4.09
CA GLU A 72 15.89 -9.48 3.90
C GLU A 72 16.96 -9.60 2.81
N GLU A 73 17.75 -10.68 2.82
CA GLU A 73 18.75 -10.94 1.79
C GLU A 73 18.12 -11.19 0.41
N PHE A 74 16.97 -11.88 0.36
CA PHE A 74 16.19 -12.03 -0.87
C PHE A 74 15.77 -10.68 -1.43
N ALA A 75 15.18 -9.80 -0.62
CA ALA A 75 14.79 -8.48 -1.09
C ALA A 75 15.99 -7.62 -1.55
N ARG A 76 17.17 -7.80 -0.93
CA ARG A 76 18.42 -7.14 -1.34
C ARG A 76 19.01 -7.70 -2.63
N CYS A 77 18.69 -8.95 -3.03
CA CYS A 77 19.30 -9.57 -4.21
C CYS A 77 18.96 -8.86 -5.53
N PHE A 78 17.94 -7.99 -5.53
CA PHE A 78 17.57 -7.15 -6.68
C PHE A 78 18.44 -5.88 -6.82
N GLY A 79 19.46 -5.69 -5.97
CA GLY A 79 20.44 -4.62 -6.10
C GLY A 79 20.05 -3.29 -5.46
N HIS A 80 18.96 -3.23 -4.72
CA HIS A 80 18.50 -2.02 -4.03
C HIS A 80 18.77 -2.09 -2.53
N GLU A 81 19.11 -0.94 -1.92
CA GLU A 81 19.06 -0.81 -0.48
C GLU A 81 17.62 -0.77 0.02
N LEU A 82 17.37 -1.50 1.11
CA LEU A 82 16.03 -1.51 1.72
C LEU A 82 15.82 -0.23 2.54
N LEU A 83 14.61 0.29 2.47
CA LEU A 83 14.21 1.51 3.14
C LEU A 83 13.80 1.27 4.60
N THR A 84 13.95 2.30 5.43
CA THR A 84 13.27 2.42 6.72
C THR A 84 11.80 2.82 6.51
N TYR A 85 10.95 2.45 7.47
CA TYR A 85 9.55 2.87 7.47
C TYR A 85 9.42 4.16 8.28
N ASP A 86 9.78 5.29 7.65
CA ASP A 86 9.67 6.62 8.23
C ASP A 86 8.36 7.30 7.79
N TYR A 87 7.86 8.28 8.55
CA TYR A 87 6.59 8.98 8.33
C TYR A 87 5.40 8.00 8.26
N ALA A 88 5.29 7.17 9.29
CA ALA A 88 4.32 6.10 9.37
C ALA A 88 2.86 6.59 9.37
N SER A 89 1.99 5.90 8.63
CA SER A 89 0.53 6.06 8.73
C SER A 89 -0.12 4.96 9.57
N THR A 90 0.59 3.86 9.82
CA THR A 90 0.07 2.68 10.53
C THR A 90 1.15 2.05 11.41
N PRO A 91 0.76 1.43 12.54
CA PRO A 91 1.73 0.75 13.38
C PRO A 91 2.31 -0.49 12.67
N ARG A 92 3.62 -0.65 12.78
CA ARG A 92 4.37 -1.85 12.32
C ARG A 92 5.48 -2.15 13.33
N THR A 93 5.70 -3.44 13.62
CA THR A 93 6.82 -3.87 14.45
C THR A 93 8.03 -4.15 13.56
N LYS A 94 9.17 -3.56 13.91
CA LYS A 94 10.44 -3.84 13.27
C LYS A 94 10.96 -5.20 13.74
N LEU A 95 11.21 -6.13 12.81
CA LEU A 95 11.67 -7.48 13.12
C LEU A 95 13.20 -7.61 13.06
N ASN A 96 13.81 -6.96 12.07
CA ASN A 96 15.26 -6.84 11.94
C ASN A 96 15.62 -5.46 11.38
N SER A 97 16.75 -5.31 10.68
CA SER A 97 17.24 -3.98 10.28
C SER A 97 16.27 -3.24 9.33
N ARG A 98 15.62 -3.94 8.40
CA ARG A 98 14.80 -3.35 7.32
C ARG A 98 13.55 -4.16 6.98
N VAL A 99 13.20 -5.17 7.78
CA VAL A 99 11.98 -5.97 7.64
C VAL A 99 11.02 -5.65 8.78
N TYR A 100 9.76 -5.43 8.43
CA TYR A 100 8.69 -5.06 9.33
C TYR A 100 7.56 -6.08 9.28
N THR A 101 6.75 -6.15 10.33
CA THR A 101 5.44 -6.80 10.20
C THR A 101 4.62 -6.08 9.13
N SER A 102 3.75 -6.78 8.42
CA SER A 102 2.68 -6.11 7.68
C SER A 102 1.81 -5.32 8.68
N THR A 103 1.07 -4.31 8.19
CA THR A 103 0.24 -3.43 9.04
C THR A 103 -0.53 -4.20 10.11
N GLU A 104 -0.36 -3.82 11.38
CA GLU A 104 -0.96 -4.46 12.56
C GLU A 104 -2.38 -3.93 12.83
N TYR A 105 -3.26 -4.07 11.84
CA TYR A 105 -4.70 -3.81 12.01
C TYR A 105 -5.40 -5.05 12.55
N PRO A 106 -6.50 -4.89 13.31
CA PRO A 106 -7.29 -6.01 13.81
C PRO A 106 -7.67 -6.99 12.70
N ALA A 107 -7.69 -8.29 13.02
CA ALA A 107 -7.90 -9.35 12.03
C ALA A 107 -9.27 -9.28 11.32
N HIS A 108 -10.29 -8.74 12.00
CA HIS A 108 -11.64 -8.57 11.48
C HIS A 108 -11.83 -7.33 10.59
N GLN A 109 -10.81 -6.48 10.45
CA GLN A 109 -10.86 -5.30 9.61
C GLN A 109 -10.13 -5.54 8.28
N VAL A 110 -10.76 -5.15 7.19
CA VAL A 110 -10.13 -5.09 5.86
C VAL A 110 -9.15 -3.91 5.84
N ILE A 111 -8.01 -4.09 5.21
CA ILE A 111 -7.18 -2.95 4.76
C ILE A 111 -7.52 -2.75 3.28
N PRO A 112 -8.19 -1.63 2.92
CA PRO A 112 -8.52 -1.37 1.53
C PRO A 112 -7.29 -1.27 0.64
N LEU A 113 -7.49 -1.50 -0.67
CA LEU A 113 -6.43 -1.37 -1.68
C LEU A 113 -5.79 0.01 -1.65
N HIS A 114 -4.46 0.05 -1.60
CA HIS A 114 -3.66 1.27 -1.61
C HIS A 114 -2.26 1.01 -2.17
N ASN A 115 -1.63 2.04 -2.69
CA ASN A 115 -0.20 2.04 -2.99
C ASN A 115 0.54 2.59 -1.78
N GLU A 116 1.60 1.94 -1.34
CA GLU A 116 2.35 2.32 -0.14
C GLU A 116 2.86 3.76 -0.23
N GLN A 117 2.59 4.57 0.79
CA GLN A 117 2.97 5.99 0.92
C GLN A 117 2.51 6.92 -0.22
N SER A 118 1.52 6.54 -1.03
CA SER A 118 0.99 7.41 -2.09
C SER A 118 0.21 8.65 -1.58
N TYR A 119 0.09 8.77 -0.24
CA TYR A 119 -0.40 9.97 0.45
C TYR A 119 0.73 11.00 0.74
N SER A 120 1.90 10.79 0.22
CA SER A 120 3.12 11.58 0.43
C SER A 120 3.76 11.90 -0.93
N LEU A 121 4.71 12.84 -0.93
CA LEU A 121 5.53 13.14 -2.11
C LEU A 121 6.71 12.19 -2.29
N ASN A 122 6.93 11.27 -1.33
CA ASN A 122 7.98 10.27 -1.38
C ASN A 122 7.38 8.89 -1.12
N TRP A 123 7.81 7.89 -1.89
CA TRP A 123 7.31 6.52 -1.79
C TRP A 123 8.37 5.49 -2.18
N PRO A 124 8.25 4.23 -1.74
CA PRO A 124 9.05 3.14 -2.29
C PRO A 124 8.53 2.75 -3.67
N MET A 125 9.41 2.51 -4.63
CA MET A 125 9.03 1.94 -5.93
C MET A 125 8.75 0.45 -5.84
N LYS A 126 9.44 -0.25 -4.93
CA LYS A 126 9.32 -1.69 -4.77
C LYS A 126 8.91 -2.07 -3.36
N ILE A 127 7.99 -3.03 -3.28
CA ILE A 127 7.53 -3.60 -2.02
C ILE A 127 7.45 -5.12 -2.14
N TRP A 128 7.91 -5.83 -1.11
CA TRP A 128 7.82 -7.28 -1.02
C TRP A 128 7.02 -7.68 0.21
N PHE A 129 6.16 -8.67 0.03
CA PHE A 129 5.43 -9.34 1.11
C PHE A 129 5.86 -10.79 1.17
N HIS A 130 6.34 -11.27 2.32
CA HIS A 130 6.67 -12.67 2.53
C HIS A 130 5.70 -13.31 3.51
N CYS A 131 5.02 -14.37 3.08
CA CYS A 131 4.10 -15.14 3.89
C CYS A 131 4.85 -16.20 4.70
N ILE A 132 5.14 -15.88 5.96
CA ILE A 132 5.75 -16.85 6.89
C ILE A 132 4.71 -17.87 7.36
N GLN A 133 3.49 -17.40 7.64
CA GLN A 133 2.38 -18.22 8.13
C GLN A 133 1.06 -17.74 7.53
N THR A 134 0.35 -18.66 6.89
CA THR A 134 -0.99 -18.41 6.36
C THR A 134 -2.04 -18.44 7.48
N ALA A 135 -3.09 -17.63 7.34
CA ALA A 135 -4.26 -17.77 8.19
C ALA A 135 -5.06 -19.03 7.81
N PRO A 136 -5.72 -19.71 8.78
CA PRO A 136 -6.63 -20.80 8.47
C PRO A 136 -7.82 -20.39 7.60
N VAL A 137 -8.29 -19.14 7.72
CA VAL A 137 -9.39 -18.56 6.94
C VAL A 137 -9.06 -17.14 6.54
N GLY A 138 -9.14 -16.80 5.27
CA GLY A 138 -8.89 -15.46 4.73
C GLY A 138 -7.41 -15.05 4.82
N GLY A 139 -7.18 -13.76 4.94
CA GLY A 139 -5.84 -13.19 5.12
C GLY A 139 -5.02 -13.06 3.84
N GLU A 140 -5.68 -13.13 2.70
CA GLU A 140 -5.06 -12.83 1.40
C GLU A 140 -4.57 -11.38 1.36
N THR A 141 -3.69 -11.12 0.41
CA THR A 141 -3.31 -9.77 0.01
C THR A 141 -3.93 -9.49 -1.36
N PRO A 142 -5.17 -8.94 -1.41
CA PRO A 142 -5.75 -8.51 -2.68
C PRO A 142 -4.86 -7.44 -3.31
N ILE A 143 -4.77 -7.49 -4.64
CA ILE A 143 -4.00 -6.55 -5.46
C ILE A 143 -4.86 -6.01 -6.60
N ALA A 144 -4.50 -4.83 -7.11
CA ALA A 144 -5.16 -4.24 -8.27
C ALA A 144 -4.17 -3.46 -9.13
N ASP A 145 -4.26 -3.60 -10.45
CA ASP A 145 -3.46 -2.82 -11.39
C ASP A 145 -3.91 -1.35 -11.38
N SER A 146 -3.03 -0.46 -10.94
CA SER A 146 -3.29 0.97 -10.83
C SER A 146 -3.50 1.67 -12.18
N ARG A 147 -3.01 1.06 -13.29
CA ARG A 147 -3.26 1.50 -14.67
C ARG A 147 -4.72 1.23 -15.05
N LEU A 148 -5.22 0.02 -14.76
CA LEU A 148 -6.62 -0.34 -14.99
C LEU A 148 -7.55 0.48 -14.10
N VAL A 149 -7.19 0.72 -12.84
CA VAL A 149 -7.93 1.62 -11.95
C VAL A 149 -8.02 3.01 -12.57
N TYR A 150 -6.90 3.58 -13.01
CA TYR A 150 -6.85 4.88 -13.69
C TYR A 150 -7.77 4.91 -14.93
N GLN A 151 -7.73 3.88 -15.75
CA GLN A 151 -8.54 3.79 -16.97
C GLN A 151 -10.05 3.66 -16.70
N ARG A 152 -10.43 2.92 -15.64
CA ARG A 152 -11.83 2.63 -15.27
C ARG A 152 -12.52 3.74 -14.49
N ILE A 153 -11.77 4.62 -13.86
CA ILE A 153 -12.33 5.81 -13.20
C ILE A 153 -12.92 6.73 -14.26
N ASP A 154 -14.13 7.24 -13.98
CA ASP A 154 -14.80 8.21 -14.85
C ASP A 154 -13.85 9.34 -15.27
N PRO A 155 -13.74 9.67 -16.56
CA PRO A 155 -12.80 10.68 -17.06
C PRO A 155 -12.96 12.06 -16.41
N ALA A 156 -14.18 12.46 -16.06
CA ALA A 156 -14.42 13.77 -15.44
C ALA A 156 -13.93 13.78 -13.97
N ILE A 157 -14.14 12.67 -13.24
CA ILE A 157 -13.60 12.49 -11.88
C ILE A 157 -12.07 12.48 -11.95
N ARG A 158 -11.50 11.64 -12.83
CA ARG A 158 -10.05 11.51 -12.99
C ARG A 158 -9.37 12.84 -13.33
N GLN A 159 -9.95 13.60 -14.28
CA GLN A 159 -9.42 14.91 -14.67
C GLN A 159 -9.48 15.90 -13.50
N ARG A 160 -10.58 15.94 -12.75
CA ARG A 160 -10.73 16.80 -11.57
C ARG A 160 -9.69 16.51 -10.50
N PHE A 161 -9.44 15.22 -10.21
CA PHE A 161 -8.39 14.80 -9.27
C PHE A 161 -7.00 15.18 -9.76
N ALA A 162 -6.72 15.01 -11.05
CA ALA A 162 -5.44 15.37 -11.66
C ALA A 162 -5.18 16.88 -11.58
N ASP A 163 -6.17 17.71 -11.96
CA ASP A 163 -6.04 19.16 -12.00
C ASP A 163 -5.93 19.77 -10.60
N LYS A 164 -6.75 19.28 -9.67
CA LYS A 164 -6.82 19.84 -8.31
C LYS A 164 -5.78 19.28 -7.37
N ARG A 165 -5.23 18.09 -7.64
CA ARG A 165 -4.37 17.36 -6.69
C ARG A 165 -5.10 17.07 -5.38
N LEU A 166 -4.38 16.60 -4.34
CA LEU A 166 -4.97 16.20 -3.07
C LEU A 166 -4.21 16.81 -1.90
N MET A 167 -4.92 17.39 -0.95
CA MET A 167 -4.35 17.88 0.31
C MET A 167 -4.70 16.90 1.43
N TYR A 168 -3.70 16.19 1.93
CA TYR A 168 -3.82 15.33 3.11
C TYR A 168 -3.64 16.15 4.38
N VAL A 169 -4.60 16.03 5.29
CA VAL A 169 -4.57 16.68 6.61
C VAL A 169 -4.48 15.61 7.69
N ARG A 170 -3.53 15.76 8.62
CA ARG A 170 -3.37 14.85 9.75
C ARG A 170 -3.27 15.66 11.05
N ASN A 171 -3.97 15.22 12.08
CA ASN A 171 -3.89 15.73 13.43
C ASN A 171 -3.31 14.64 14.34
N TYR A 172 -2.27 14.98 15.09
CA TYR A 172 -1.54 14.07 15.96
C TYR A 172 -1.63 14.54 17.41
N GLY A 173 -1.80 13.62 18.35
CA GLY A 173 -1.70 13.91 19.78
C GLY A 173 -3.02 13.88 20.55
N ASN A 174 -4.16 13.82 19.86
CA ASN A 174 -5.49 13.72 20.49
C ASN A 174 -5.88 12.31 20.96
N GLY A 175 -4.98 11.33 20.89
CA GLY A 175 -5.20 9.95 21.33
C GLY A 175 -6.07 9.09 20.40
N LEU A 176 -6.49 9.61 19.26
CA LEU A 176 -7.38 8.93 18.30
C LEU A 176 -6.63 8.24 17.15
N ASP A 177 -5.38 8.59 16.94
CA ASP A 177 -4.47 8.01 15.95
C ASP A 177 -3.03 8.03 16.51
N LEU A 178 -2.03 7.66 15.69
CA LEU A 178 -0.62 7.73 16.07
C LEU A 178 -0.27 9.13 16.60
N SER A 179 0.52 9.18 17.66
CA SER A 179 1.13 10.43 18.10
C SER A 179 2.15 10.90 17.05
N TRP A 180 2.50 12.20 17.07
CA TRP A 180 3.54 12.69 16.18
C TRP A 180 4.91 12.03 16.46
N GLN A 181 5.19 11.66 17.72
CA GLN A 181 6.39 10.93 18.08
C GLN A 181 6.48 9.57 17.38
N GLN A 182 5.36 8.85 17.37
CA GLN A 182 5.28 7.57 16.68
C GLN A 182 5.36 7.72 15.16
N ALA A 183 4.66 8.72 14.58
CA ALA A 183 4.62 8.94 13.15
C ALA A 183 5.99 9.37 12.58
N PHE A 184 6.73 10.19 13.30
CA PHE A 184 8.04 10.71 12.88
C PHE A 184 9.23 9.98 13.53
N SER A 185 8.96 8.98 14.40
CA SER A 185 9.99 8.19 15.09
C SER A 185 11.01 9.04 15.87
N THR A 186 10.58 10.16 16.46
CA THR A 186 11.40 11.09 17.25
C THR A 186 10.57 11.78 18.33
N GLU A 187 11.20 12.24 19.38
CA GLU A 187 10.60 13.09 20.40
C GLU A 187 11.03 14.57 20.26
N ASP A 188 11.91 14.88 19.30
CA ASP A 188 12.41 16.23 19.06
C ASP A 188 11.55 16.96 18.00
N ARG A 189 10.85 18.01 18.44
CA ARG A 189 10.06 18.88 17.57
C ARG A 189 10.89 19.50 16.43
N SER A 190 12.14 19.83 16.69
CA SER A 190 13.01 20.44 15.69
C SER A 190 13.32 19.48 14.52
N GLU A 191 13.42 18.18 14.81
CA GLU A 191 13.56 17.14 13.78
C GLU A 191 12.28 16.99 12.96
N VAL A 192 11.11 17.02 13.61
CA VAL A 192 9.81 17.01 12.92
C VAL A 192 9.67 18.21 11.99
N GLU A 193 9.97 19.41 12.49
CA GLU A 193 9.91 20.63 11.68
C GLU A 193 10.87 20.58 10.49
N ARG A 194 12.10 20.11 10.71
CA ARG A 194 13.07 19.91 9.63
C ARG A 194 12.55 18.93 8.58
N PHE A 195 12.01 17.79 9.03
CA PHE A 195 11.40 16.79 8.14
C PHE A 195 10.25 17.41 7.32
N CYS A 196 9.34 18.13 7.99
CA CYS A 196 8.21 18.77 7.31
C CYS A 196 8.68 19.77 6.24
N ARG A 197 9.65 20.64 6.55
CA ARG A 197 10.20 21.60 5.59
C ARG A 197 10.85 20.92 4.38
N LEU A 198 11.64 19.85 4.61
CA LEU A 198 12.32 19.09 3.55
C LEU A 198 11.32 18.35 2.64
N ASN A 199 10.17 17.97 3.16
CA ASN A 199 9.16 17.20 2.44
C ASN A 199 7.96 18.05 1.99
N HIS A 200 8.05 19.37 2.04
CA HIS A 200 6.97 20.29 1.64
C HIS A 200 5.65 20.01 2.39
N ILE A 201 5.75 19.77 3.70
CA ILE A 201 4.63 19.58 4.60
C ILE A 201 4.43 20.87 5.40
N ASP A 202 3.28 21.49 5.28
CA ASP A 202 2.88 22.56 6.18
C ASP A 202 2.54 21.99 7.54
N PHE A 203 3.02 22.63 8.61
CA PHE A 203 2.80 22.16 9.96
C PHE A 203 2.42 23.28 10.91
N GLU A 204 1.64 22.94 11.91
CA GLU A 204 1.14 23.85 12.94
C GLU A 204 1.17 23.13 14.29
N TRP A 205 1.95 23.65 15.24
CA TRP A 205 1.90 23.21 16.63
C TRP A 205 0.76 23.91 17.34
N LYS A 206 -0.10 23.14 18.03
CA LYS A 206 -1.14 23.68 18.90
C LYS A 206 -0.62 23.93 20.30
N ASP A 207 -1.34 24.74 21.09
CA ASP A 207 -0.93 25.16 22.46
C ASP A 207 -0.79 23.96 23.43
N ASP A 208 -1.56 22.90 23.23
CA ASP A 208 -1.54 21.66 24.01
C ASP A 208 -0.42 20.68 23.61
N GLY A 209 0.36 21.03 22.58
CA GLY A 209 1.44 20.19 22.06
C GLY A 209 1.05 19.21 20.99
N GLU A 210 -0.19 19.23 20.52
CA GLU A 210 -0.64 18.52 19.31
C GLU A 210 0.01 19.13 18.05
N LEU A 211 0.11 18.32 17.03
CA LEU A 211 0.62 18.72 15.72
C LEU A 211 -0.46 18.53 14.66
N ARG A 212 -0.65 19.54 13.81
CA ARG A 212 -1.41 19.44 12.58
C ARG A 212 -0.49 19.57 11.38
N THR A 213 -0.65 18.67 10.39
CA THR A 213 0.09 18.76 9.12
C THR A 213 -0.85 18.80 7.94
N ARG A 214 -0.40 19.50 6.87
CA ARG A 214 -1.07 19.53 5.56
C ARG A 214 -0.02 19.31 4.48
N GLN A 215 -0.32 18.45 3.52
CA GLN A 215 0.56 18.22 2.38
C GLN A 215 -0.25 18.07 1.10
N VAL A 216 0.10 18.86 0.08
CA VAL A 216 -0.50 18.72 -1.25
C VAL A 216 0.31 17.72 -2.07
N CYS A 217 -0.33 16.59 -2.40
CA CYS A 217 0.27 15.47 -3.11
C CYS A 217 -0.41 15.22 -4.45
N GLN A 218 0.16 14.33 -5.24
CA GLN A 218 -0.41 13.83 -6.48
C GLN A 218 -1.73 13.09 -6.24
N ALA A 219 -2.62 13.09 -7.22
CA ALA A 219 -3.79 12.20 -7.26
C ALA A 219 -3.60 11.09 -8.29
N VAL A 220 -2.90 11.40 -9.37
CA VAL A 220 -2.46 10.52 -10.43
C VAL A 220 -0.97 10.76 -10.66
N ALA A 221 -0.26 9.77 -11.18
CA ALA A 221 1.15 9.89 -11.50
C ALA A 221 1.47 9.18 -12.81
N GLN A 222 2.55 9.60 -13.48
CA GLN A 222 3.10 8.87 -14.59
C GLN A 222 4.25 8.00 -14.10
N HIS A 223 4.22 6.71 -14.42
CA HIS A 223 5.27 5.80 -13.99
C HIS A 223 6.60 6.14 -14.70
N PRO A 224 7.70 6.32 -13.96
CA PRO A 224 8.94 6.91 -14.52
C PRO A 224 9.62 6.03 -15.57
N VAL A 225 9.38 4.71 -15.57
CA VAL A 225 9.99 3.78 -16.51
C VAL A 225 9.05 3.43 -17.66
N THR A 226 7.79 3.06 -17.37
CA THR A 226 6.84 2.65 -18.42
C THR A 226 6.15 3.83 -19.11
N GLY A 227 6.14 5.01 -18.49
CA GLY A 227 5.42 6.17 -18.99
C GLY A 227 3.89 6.10 -18.87
N GLU A 228 3.37 5.03 -18.30
CA GLU A 228 1.92 4.81 -18.14
C GLU A 228 1.35 5.64 -17.00
N TRP A 229 0.12 6.11 -17.15
CA TRP A 229 -0.61 6.80 -16.10
C TRP A 229 -1.22 5.80 -15.13
N VAL A 230 -1.07 6.09 -13.83
CA VAL A 230 -1.60 5.28 -12.73
C VAL A 230 -2.47 6.14 -11.80
N TRP A 231 -3.49 5.52 -11.21
CA TRP A 231 -4.20 6.08 -10.06
C TRP A 231 -3.32 5.87 -8.83
N PHE A 232 -2.78 6.97 -8.29
CA PHE A 232 -1.72 6.88 -7.28
C PHE A 232 -1.96 7.83 -6.11
N ASN A 233 -2.90 7.47 -5.25
CA ASN A 233 -3.29 8.22 -4.05
C ASN A 233 -4.07 7.33 -3.07
N GLN A 234 -4.37 7.87 -1.89
CA GLN A 234 -5.17 7.20 -0.86
C GLN A 234 -6.38 8.03 -0.41
N ALA A 235 -6.96 8.86 -1.29
CA ALA A 235 -8.10 9.72 -0.93
C ALA A 235 -9.27 8.91 -0.36
N HIS A 236 -9.63 7.80 -1.01
CA HIS A 236 -10.72 6.91 -0.60
C HIS A 236 -10.53 6.31 0.80
N LEU A 237 -9.28 6.24 1.29
CA LEU A 237 -8.88 5.68 2.59
C LEU A 237 -8.79 6.75 3.67
N PHE A 238 -8.19 7.91 3.35
CA PHE A 238 -7.95 9.00 4.30
C PHE A 238 -9.19 9.85 4.54
N HIS A 239 -10.11 9.95 3.55
CA HIS A 239 -11.32 10.75 3.72
C HIS A 239 -12.20 10.18 4.82
N ILE A 240 -12.76 11.05 5.63
CA ILE A 240 -13.60 10.68 6.78
C ILE A 240 -14.80 9.80 6.41
N SER A 241 -15.28 9.85 5.15
CA SER A 241 -16.32 8.97 4.64
C SER A 241 -15.93 7.49 4.55
N ASN A 242 -14.64 7.15 4.78
CA ASN A 242 -14.22 5.76 4.90
C ASN A 242 -14.65 5.11 6.23
N LEU A 243 -15.00 5.93 7.22
CA LEU A 243 -15.52 5.45 8.50
C LEU A 243 -17.01 5.15 8.42
N PRO A 244 -17.51 4.13 9.15
CA PRO A 244 -18.94 3.94 9.33
C PRO A 244 -19.61 5.23 9.84
N GLU A 245 -20.83 5.53 9.37
CA GLU A 245 -21.52 6.80 9.62
C GLU A 245 -21.60 7.15 11.11
N ALA A 246 -22.06 6.22 11.94
CA ALA A 246 -22.18 6.42 13.38
C ALA A 246 -20.84 6.73 14.07
N LEU A 247 -19.74 6.12 13.60
CA LEU A 247 -18.40 6.39 14.11
C LEU A 247 -17.91 7.78 13.66
N ARG A 248 -18.18 8.16 12.42
CA ARG A 248 -17.86 9.47 11.86
C ARG A 248 -18.58 10.58 12.63
N GLU A 249 -19.89 10.45 12.84
CA GLU A 249 -20.70 11.42 13.60
C GLU A 249 -20.18 11.58 15.04
N THR A 250 -19.92 10.45 15.70
CA THR A 250 -19.34 10.45 17.06
C THR A 250 -18.00 11.18 17.08
N LEU A 251 -17.11 10.87 16.15
CA LEU A 251 -15.78 11.47 16.05
C LEU A 251 -15.88 12.99 15.85
N VAL A 252 -16.70 13.43 14.88
CA VAL A 252 -16.92 14.85 14.60
C VAL A 252 -17.54 15.57 15.79
N SER A 253 -18.44 14.94 16.54
CA SER A 253 -19.05 15.54 17.74
C SER A 253 -18.04 15.77 18.88
N ILE A 254 -16.98 14.94 18.97
CA ILE A 254 -15.96 15.03 20.01
C ILE A 254 -14.87 16.05 19.65
N VAL A 255 -14.32 16.00 18.41
CA VAL A 255 -13.14 16.78 18.03
C VAL A 255 -13.41 17.86 16.98
N GLY A 256 -14.65 17.97 16.50
CA GLY A 256 -15.01 18.84 15.39
C GLY A 256 -14.48 18.30 14.04
N GLU A 257 -14.95 18.87 12.93
CA GLU A 257 -14.52 18.47 11.59
C GLU A 257 -13.01 18.68 11.37
N GLU A 258 -12.48 19.77 11.90
CA GLU A 258 -11.05 20.08 11.78
C GLU A 258 -10.15 19.23 12.68
N GLY A 259 -10.65 18.71 13.78
CA GLY A 259 -9.90 17.91 14.75
C GLY A 259 -9.83 16.43 14.42
N VAL A 260 -10.51 15.96 13.36
CA VAL A 260 -10.44 14.53 12.98
C VAL A 260 -9.00 14.11 12.69
N PRO A 261 -8.58 12.89 13.10
CA PRO A 261 -7.19 12.47 12.99
C PRO A 261 -6.63 12.53 11.57
N ARG A 262 -7.47 12.18 10.59
CA ARG A 262 -7.12 12.17 9.15
C ARG A 262 -8.29 12.64 8.32
N ASN A 263 -7.98 13.45 7.33
CA ASN A 263 -8.92 13.77 6.26
C ASN A 263 -8.15 14.13 4.99
N VAL A 264 -8.86 14.25 3.87
CA VAL A 264 -8.29 14.65 2.58
C VAL A 264 -9.28 15.56 1.87
N PHE A 265 -8.74 16.55 1.20
CA PHE A 265 -9.44 17.54 0.40
C PHE A 265 -8.79 17.61 -0.99
N TYR A 266 -9.41 18.31 -1.93
CA TYR A 266 -8.66 18.75 -3.09
C TYR A 266 -7.51 19.68 -2.67
N GLY A 267 -6.47 19.80 -3.50
CA GLY A 267 -5.27 20.59 -3.19
C GLY A 267 -5.55 22.08 -2.98
N ASP A 268 -6.67 22.59 -3.49
CA ASP A 268 -7.18 23.95 -3.26
C ASP A 268 -7.96 24.10 -1.93
N GLY A 269 -8.08 23.02 -1.15
CA GLY A 269 -8.84 22.98 0.10
C GLY A 269 -10.34 22.72 -0.07
N SER A 270 -10.86 22.65 -1.28
CA SER A 270 -12.28 22.33 -1.51
C SER A 270 -12.57 20.86 -1.15
N PRO A 271 -13.81 20.56 -0.65
CA PRO A 271 -14.18 19.20 -0.30
C PRO A 271 -14.26 18.30 -1.53
N ILE A 272 -13.95 17.01 -1.33
CA ILE A 272 -14.11 15.97 -2.35
C ILE A 272 -15.55 15.45 -2.29
N GLU A 273 -16.19 15.34 -3.44
CA GLU A 273 -17.56 14.84 -3.55
C GLU A 273 -17.62 13.36 -3.10
N LEU A 274 -18.61 13.03 -2.27
CA LEU A 274 -18.77 11.66 -1.76
C LEU A 274 -18.98 10.65 -2.88
N GLU A 275 -19.77 11.02 -3.88
CA GLU A 275 -20.05 10.18 -5.05
C GLU A 275 -18.78 9.87 -5.85
N ALA A 276 -17.83 10.80 -5.91
CA ALA A 276 -16.54 10.56 -6.55
C ALA A 276 -15.70 9.54 -5.78
N LEU A 277 -15.68 9.63 -4.44
CA LEU A 277 -14.98 8.66 -3.58
C LEU A 277 -15.64 7.27 -3.61
N GLU A 278 -16.96 7.21 -3.65
CA GLU A 278 -17.70 5.95 -3.80
C GLU A 278 -17.41 5.29 -5.13
N HIS A 279 -17.40 6.07 -6.23
CA HIS A 279 -16.99 5.57 -7.53
C HIS A 279 -15.56 5.01 -7.52
N VAL A 280 -14.60 5.71 -6.89
CA VAL A 280 -13.21 5.22 -6.75
C VAL A 280 -13.17 3.90 -5.98
N ARG A 281 -13.89 3.78 -4.86
CA ARG A 281 -13.97 2.54 -4.06
C ARG A 281 -14.54 1.38 -4.88
N ASP A 282 -15.62 1.63 -5.63
CA ASP A 282 -16.24 0.63 -6.50
C ASP A 282 -15.31 0.17 -7.62
N VAL A 283 -14.60 1.09 -8.28
CA VAL A 283 -13.60 0.74 -9.30
C VAL A 283 -12.47 -0.10 -8.71
N LEU A 284 -11.93 0.27 -7.55
CA LEU A 284 -10.91 -0.50 -6.86
C LEU A 284 -11.41 -1.93 -6.53
N GLN A 285 -12.61 -2.04 -5.99
CA GLN A 285 -13.22 -3.34 -5.64
C GLN A 285 -13.42 -4.24 -6.87
N ARG A 286 -13.86 -3.68 -8.00
CA ARG A 286 -14.06 -4.44 -9.25
C ARG A 286 -12.75 -4.77 -9.97
N THR A 287 -11.67 -4.06 -9.65
CA THR A 287 -10.36 -4.29 -10.28
C THR A 287 -9.51 -5.26 -9.48
N GLN A 288 -9.85 -5.48 -8.20
CA GLN A 288 -9.04 -6.33 -7.33
C GLN A 288 -9.00 -7.78 -7.78
N ILE A 289 -7.84 -8.38 -7.57
CA ILE A 289 -7.56 -9.80 -7.74
C ILE A 289 -7.09 -10.33 -6.39
N SER A 290 -7.49 -11.53 -6.04
CA SER A 290 -7.09 -12.18 -4.79
C SER A 290 -6.67 -13.62 -5.06
N PHE A 291 -5.64 -14.08 -4.35
CA PHE A 291 -5.15 -15.45 -4.41
C PHE A 291 -4.78 -15.93 -3.02
N PRO A 292 -4.90 -17.25 -2.74
CA PRO A 292 -4.52 -17.80 -1.45
C PRO A 292 -2.99 -17.78 -1.28
N TRP A 293 -2.54 -17.32 -0.12
CA TRP A 293 -1.15 -17.44 0.28
C TRP A 293 -0.77 -18.90 0.54
N GLN A 294 0.46 -19.23 0.20
CA GLN A 294 1.16 -20.42 0.70
C GLN A 294 2.31 -19.98 1.61
N ALA A 295 2.60 -20.75 2.66
CA ALA A 295 3.76 -20.46 3.49
C ALA A 295 5.04 -20.55 2.63
N GLY A 296 5.91 -19.56 2.73
CA GLY A 296 7.07 -19.41 1.88
C GLY A 296 6.89 -18.50 0.67
N ASP A 297 5.66 -18.16 0.26
CA ASP A 297 5.43 -17.23 -0.84
C ASP A 297 6.08 -15.87 -0.60
N VAL A 298 6.64 -15.27 -1.66
CA VAL A 298 7.04 -13.87 -1.70
C VAL A 298 6.34 -13.17 -2.87
N LEU A 299 5.54 -12.16 -2.57
CA LEU A 299 4.93 -11.27 -3.55
C LEU A 299 5.77 -10.00 -3.67
N MET A 300 6.35 -9.75 -4.84
CA MET A 300 7.02 -8.51 -5.21
C MET A 300 6.09 -7.66 -6.06
N LEU A 301 5.94 -6.38 -5.71
CA LEU A 301 5.13 -5.43 -6.45
C LEU A 301 5.97 -4.21 -6.85
N ASP A 302 5.74 -3.72 -8.05
CA ASP A 302 5.97 -2.33 -8.37
C ASP A 302 4.84 -1.52 -7.72
N ASN A 303 5.21 -0.69 -6.77
CA ASN A 303 4.24 0.01 -5.92
C ASN A 303 3.45 1.10 -6.65
N MET A 304 3.93 1.59 -7.79
CA MET A 304 3.15 2.52 -8.61
C MET A 304 2.16 1.77 -9.51
N LEU A 305 2.57 0.64 -10.06
CA LEU A 305 1.74 -0.15 -10.98
C LEU A 305 0.67 -0.97 -10.26
N VAL A 306 0.88 -1.35 -8.98
CA VAL A 306 -0.03 -2.25 -8.28
C VAL A 306 -0.35 -1.76 -6.87
N ALA A 307 -1.62 -1.53 -6.61
CA ALA A 307 -2.17 -1.34 -5.28
C ALA A 307 -2.34 -2.69 -4.58
N HIS A 308 -2.24 -2.70 -3.25
CA HIS A 308 -2.40 -3.89 -2.42
C HIS A 308 -3.25 -3.60 -1.19
N GLY A 309 -3.82 -4.65 -0.61
CA GLY A 309 -4.64 -4.58 0.59
C GLY A 309 -4.49 -5.80 1.48
N ARG A 310 -5.43 -5.99 2.42
CA ARG A 310 -5.50 -7.20 3.25
C ARG A 310 -6.96 -7.58 3.50
N SER A 311 -7.31 -8.81 3.19
CA SER A 311 -8.60 -9.39 3.57
C SER A 311 -8.67 -9.61 5.10
N THR A 312 -9.89 -9.69 5.63
CA THR A 312 -10.10 -10.18 7.01
C THR A 312 -9.59 -11.61 7.15
N PHE A 313 -9.25 -12.00 8.36
CA PHE A 313 -8.77 -13.35 8.62
C PHE A 313 -9.12 -13.86 10.01
N GLN A 314 -9.03 -15.18 10.19
CA GLN A 314 -9.18 -15.85 11.47
C GLN A 314 -7.93 -16.67 11.78
N GLY A 315 -7.58 -16.73 13.06
CA GLY A 315 -6.40 -17.46 13.54
C GLY A 315 -5.08 -16.70 13.36
N ALA A 316 -3.98 -17.40 13.50
CA ALA A 316 -2.65 -16.82 13.39
C ALA A 316 -2.29 -16.59 11.91
N ARG A 317 -1.73 -15.41 11.62
CA ARG A 317 -1.21 -14.99 10.31
C ARG A 317 0.08 -14.23 10.51
N LYS A 318 1.10 -14.54 9.72
CA LYS A 318 2.35 -13.78 9.76
C LYS A 318 2.83 -13.50 8.34
N VAL A 319 2.70 -12.25 7.91
CA VAL A 319 3.26 -11.72 6.67
C VAL A 319 4.18 -10.56 7.04
N VAL A 320 5.36 -10.53 6.46
CA VAL A 320 6.36 -9.49 6.70
C VAL A 320 6.59 -8.70 5.41
N VAL A 321 7.10 -7.48 5.54
CA VAL A 321 7.25 -6.54 4.43
C VAL A 321 8.65 -5.95 4.40
N ALA A 322 9.18 -5.76 3.19
CA ALA A 322 10.37 -4.98 2.89
C ALA A 322 10.06 -3.99 1.76
N MET A 323 10.77 -2.88 1.73
CA MET A 323 10.58 -1.81 0.73
C MET A 323 11.93 -1.31 0.25
N ALA A 324 12.00 -0.89 -1.00
CA ALA A 324 13.23 -0.37 -1.60
C ALA A 324 12.95 0.66 -2.70
N GLU A 325 14.06 1.25 -3.19
CA GLU A 325 14.05 2.18 -4.34
C GLU A 325 13.18 3.41 -4.07
N PRO A 326 13.70 4.40 -3.33
CA PRO A 326 12.96 5.61 -3.02
C PRO A 326 12.71 6.42 -4.29
N ALA A 327 11.49 6.92 -4.45
CA ALA A 327 11.10 7.85 -5.49
C ALA A 327 10.41 9.08 -4.89
N SER A 328 10.40 10.17 -5.65
CA SER A 328 9.79 11.44 -5.25
C SER A 328 9.01 12.06 -6.41
N ALA A 329 7.94 12.77 -6.07
CA ALA A 329 7.20 13.61 -7.02
C ALA A 329 7.87 14.97 -7.28
N VAL A 330 8.98 15.29 -6.61
CA VAL A 330 9.69 16.60 -6.65
C VAL A 330 11.09 16.40 -7.17
#